data_5fb77cad3a744575ef98b84a7c86c496
#
_entry.id   5fb77cad3a744575ef98b84a7c86c496
#
_cell.length_a   1.000
_cell.length_b   1.000
_cell.length_c   1.000
_cell.angle_alpha   90.00
_cell.angle_beta   90.00
_cell.angle_gamma   90.00
#
_symmetry.space_group_name_H-M   'P 1'
#
loop_
_entity.id
_entity.type
_entity.pdbx_description
1 polymer ?
#
loop_
_entity_poly.entity_id
_entity_poly.type
_entity_poly.pdbx_seq_one_letter_code
_entity_poly.pdbx_strand_id
1 'polypeptide(L)'
;LYLAVEAHAVAEMALEESIRYAKERTAFGKPLTGFQVTRHKLAEMATLLEASKQFNYRVAAMIGEGMNAYRDVCMAKNFATKVCDRIVYDAVQIHGGYGYCREYLVERLYRDSRLFSIGGGTYEIMNEVISKQMGF
;
A
#
# COMPACT_ATOMS: atom_id res chain seq x y z
N LEU A 1 5.73 11.26 -8.33
CA LEU A 1 5.35 11.21 -6.91
C LEU A 1 3.83 11.01 -6.74
N TYR A 2 2.98 11.61 -7.60
CA TYR A 2 1.51 11.56 -7.50
C TYR A 2 0.98 10.12 -7.30
N LEU A 3 1.31 9.17 -8.19
CA LEU A 3 0.89 7.77 -8.05
C LEU A 3 1.40 7.07 -6.78
N ALA A 4 2.53 7.49 -6.23
CA ALA A 4 3.01 6.97 -4.95
C ALA A 4 2.13 7.43 -3.78
N VAL A 5 1.64 8.67 -3.84
CA VAL A 5 0.72 9.23 -2.84
C VAL A 5 -0.67 8.60 -2.96
N GLU A 6 -1.18 8.40 -4.18
CA GLU A 6 -2.45 7.69 -4.40
C GLU A 6 -2.40 6.25 -3.90
N ALA A 7 -1.33 5.52 -4.22
CA ALA A 7 -1.14 4.15 -3.74
C ALA A 7 -1.09 4.10 -2.20
N HIS A 8 -0.44 5.09 -1.56
CA HIS A 8 -0.45 5.22 -0.11
C HIS A 8 -1.86 5.44 0.44
N ALA A 9 -2.63 6.36 -0.14
CA ALA A 9 -4.00 6.66 0.33
C ALA A 9 -4.93 5.43 0.20
N VAL A 10 -4.83 4.68 -0.90
CA VAL A 10 -5.59 3.43 -1.07
C VAL A 10 -5.18 2.38 -0.04
N ALA A 11 -3.89 2.24 0.24
CA ALA A 11 -3.39 1.32 1.25
C ALA A 11 -3.86 1.70 2.67
N GLU A 12 -3.88 3.00 3.00
CA GLU A 12 -4.39 3.53 4.26
C GLU A 12 -5.88 3.19 4.44
N MET A 13 -6.71 3.46 3.43
CA MET A 13 -8.13 3.08 3.45
C MET A 13 -8.32 1.58 3.64
N ALA A 14 -7.52 0.74 2.96
CA ALA A 14 -7.61 -0.71 3.09
C ALA A 14 -7.24 -1.20 4.49
N LEU A 15 -6.23 -0.59 5.12
CA LEU A 15 -5.85 -0.89 6.50
C LEU A 15 -6.94 -0.47 7.50
N GLU A 16 -7.49 0.74 7.36
CA GLU A 16 -8.57 1.24 8.23
C GLU A 16 -9.80 0.33 8.18
N GLU A 17 -10.25 -0.05 6.97
CA GLU A 17 -11.35 -0.99 6.78
C GLU A 17 -11.06 -2.36 7.40
N SER A 18 -9.81 -2.84 7.26
CA SER A 18 -9.39 -4.12 7.86
C SER A 18 -9.43 -4.08 9.38
N ILE A 19 -8.99 -2.97 9.99
CA ILE A 19 -9.04 -2.77 11.44
C ILE A 19 -10.48 -2.74 11.93
N ARG A 20 -11.35 -1.97 11.24
CA ARG A 20 -12.77 -1.87 11.57
C ARG A 20 -13.44 -3.25 11.51
N TYR A 21 -13.30 -3.93 10.38
CA TYR A 21 -13.87 -5.26 10.17
C TYR A 21 -13.36 -6.27 11.19
N ALA A 22 -12.07 -6.29 11.48
CA ALA A 22 -11.49 -7.23 12.44
C ALA A 22 -11.97 -7.02 13.89
N LYS A 23 -12.37 -5.80 14.25
CA LYS A 23 -12.99 -5.50 15.56
C LYS A 23 -14.45 -5.95 15.65
N GLU A 24 -15.20 -5.83 14.56
CA GLU A 24 -16.63 -6.13 14.50
C GLU A 24 -16.92 -7.63 14.25
N ARG A 25 -16.16 -8.24 13.35
CA ARG A 25 -16.37 -9.62 12.94
C ARG A 25 -15.95 -10.62 14.01
N THR A 26 -16.90 -11.45 14.41
CA THR A 26 -16.67 -12.54 15.38
C THR A 26 -16.52 -13.89 14.66
N ALA A 27 -15.56 -14.68 15.09
CA ALA A 27 -15.37 -16.07 14.70
C ALA A 27 -14.87 -16.88 15.90
N PHE A 28 -15.33 -18.11 16.03
CA PHE A 28 -14.96 -18.99 17.16
C PHE A 28 -15.13 -18.33 18.54
N GLY A 29 -16.21 -17.57 18.72
CA GLY A 29 -16.61 -16.96 19.99
C GLY A 29 -15.87 -15.66 20.38
N LYS A 30 -15.05 -15.08 19.50
CA LYS A 30 -14.36 -13.81 19.78
C LYS A 30 -14.14 -12.98 18.51
N PRO A 31 -13.92 -11.65 18.62
CA PRO A 31 -13.55 -10.81 17.48
C PRO A 31 -12.28 -11.30 16.78
N LEU A 32 -12.11 -11.01 15.48
CA LEU A 32 -10.91 -11.41 14.75
C LEU A 32 -9.64 -10.81 15.37
N THR A 33 -9.72 -9.62 15.97
CA THR A 33 -8.62 -9.02 16.74
C THR A 33 -8.20 -9.84 17.97
N GLY A 34 -9.01 -10.77 18.42
CA GLY A 34 -8.67 -11.73 19.48
C GLY A 34 -7.66 -12.80 19.04
N PHE A 35 -7.39 -12.93 17.72
CA PHE A 35 -6.43 -13.88 17.19
C PHE A 35 -5.08 -13.20 16.92
N GLN A 36 -4.00 -13.83 17.40
CA GLN A 36 -2.65 -13.28 17.26
C GLN A 36 -2.26 -13.06 15.79
N VAL A 37 -2.59 -14.02 14.92
CA VAL A 37 -2.30 -13.93 13.49
C VAL A 37 -2.92 -12.71 12.83
N THR A 38 -4.15 -12.33 13.22
CA THR A 38 -4.82 -11.12 12.71
C THR A 38 -4.12 -9.86 13.21
N ARG A 39 -3.79 -9.81 14.50
CA ARG A 39 -3.07 -8.65 15.08
C ARG A 39 -1.70 -8.46 14.45
N HIS A 40 -0.95 -9.54 14.23
CA HIS A 40 0.38 -9.48 13.59
C HIS A 40 0.27 -8.97 12.15
N LYS A 41 -0.70 -9.47 11.39
CA LYS A 41 -0.96 -9.02 10.03
C LYS A 41 -1.29 -7.51 9.99
N LEU A 42 -2.19 -7.03 10.83
CA LEU A 42 -2.51 -5.60 10.92
C LEU A 42 -1.30 -4.75 11.32
N ALA A 43 -0.47 -5.23 12.25
CA ALA A 43 0.75 -4.53 12.65
C ALA A 43 1.79 -4.46 11.52
N GLU A 44 1.93 -5.53 10.73
CA GLU A 44 2.81 -5.55 9.54
C GLU A 44 2.30 -4.56 8.49
N MET A 45 1.00 -4.56 8.19
CA MET A 45 0.38 -3.62 7.26
C MET A 45 0.62 -2.17 7.70
N ALA A 46 0.42 -1.85 8.97
CA ALA A 46 0.67 -0.51 9.52
C ALA A 46 2.14 -0.10 9.43
N THR A 47 3.07 -1.01 9.69
CA THR A 47 4.51 -0.77 9.59
C THR A 47 4.93 -0.44 8.16
N LEU A 48 4.47 -1.23 7.19
CA LEU A 48 4.75 -1.00 5.77
C LEU A 48 4.15 0.32 5.28
N LEU A 49 2.93 0.64 5.71
CA LEU A 49 2.25 1.88 5.37
C LEU A 49 3.03 3.10 5.87
N GLU A 50 3.45 3.08 7.13
CA GLU A 50 4.23 4.18 7.72
C GLU A 50 5.59 4.35 7.03
N ALA A 51 6.29 3.28 6.73
CA ALA A 51 7.55 3.34 5.98
C ALA A 51 7.36 3.97 4.60
N SER A 52 6.28 3.61 3.90
CA SER A 52 5.93 4.20 2.60
C SER A 52 5.61 5.69 2.72
N LYS A 53 4.88 6.08 3.75
CA LYS A 53 4.53 7.48 4.05
C LYS A 53 5.78 8.34 4.23
N GLN A 54 6.69 7.90 5.08
CA GLN A 54 7.94 8.62 5.37
C GLN A 54 8.81 8.75 4.13
N PHE A 55 8.87 7.72 3.29
CA PHE A 55 9.59 7.80 2.03
C PHE A 55 8.97 8.83 1.08
N ASN A 56 7.63 8.85 0.93
CA ASN A 56 6.93 9.84 0.12
C ASN A 56 7.18 11.27 0.63
N TYR A 57 7.15 11.50 1.94
CA TYR A 57 7.42 12.81 2.55
C TYR A 57 8.86 13.26 2.31
N ARG A 58 9.84 12.36 2.48
CA ARG A 58 11.23 12.68 2.17
C ARG A 58 11.41 13.15 0.73
N VAL A 59 10.83 12.41 -0.22
CA VAL A 59 10.92 12.76 -1.65
C VAL A 59 10.21 14.08 -1.95
N ALA A 60 9.06 14.34 -1.33
CA ALA A 60 8.35 15.60 -1.45
C ALA A 60 9.18 16.78 -0.93
N ALA A 61 9.86 16.61 0.22
CA ALA A 61 10.75 17.62 0.77
C ALA A 61 11.93 17.92 -0.18
N MET A 62 12.60 16.89 -0.73
CA MET A 62 13.68 17.04 -1.71
C MET A 62 13.23 17.88 -2.93
N ILE A 63 12.02 17.61 -3.44
CA ILE A 63 11.45 18.40 -4.56
C ILE A 63 11.21 19.85 -4.12
N GLY A 64 10.66 20.06 -2.92
CA GLY A 64 10.41 21.39 -2.36
C GLY A 64 11.68 22.22 -2.17
N GLU A 65 12.80 21.58 -1.89
CA GLU A 65 14.13 22.17 -1.75
C GLU A 65 14.86 22.38 -3.11
N GLY A 66 14.21 22.04 -4.23
CA GLY A 66 14.79 22.18 -5.58
C GLY A 66 15.86 21.14 -5.91
N MET A 67 15.94 20.04 -5.15
CA MET A 67 16.90 18.96 -5.39
C MET A 67 16.48 18.10 -6.60
N ASN A 68 17.46 17.52 -7.29
CA ASN A 68 17.17 16.49 -8.30
C ASN A 68 16.73 15.18 -7.62
N ALA A 69 15.42 14.99 -7.50
CA ALA A 69 14.81 13.82 -6.86
C ALA A 69 14.30 12.77 -7.87
N TYR A 70 14.74 12.81 -9.14
CA TYR A 70 14.16 11.97 -10.20
C TYR A 70 14.27 10.46 -9.89
N ARG A 71 15.46 10.01 -9.48
CA ARG A 71 15.69 8.61 -9.03
C ARG A 71 14.79 8.27 -7.83
N ASP A 72 14.74 9.17 -6.84
CA ASP A 72 14.05 8.94 -5.58
C ASP A 72 12.52 8.90 -5.78
N VAL A 73 11.99 9.68 -6.72
CA VAL A 73 10.58 9.60 -7.16
C VAL A 73 10.26 8.21 -7.74
N CYS A 74 11.15 7.65 -8.58
CA CYS A 74 10.96 6.32 -9.14
C CYS A 74 11.00 5.23 -8.06
N MET A 75 11.94 5.35 -7.11
CA MET A 75 12.04 4.45 -5.96
C MET A 75 10.80 4.53 -5.07
N ALA A 76 10.33 5.74 -4.74
CA ALA A 76 9.14 5.95 -3.92
C ALA A 76 7.89 5.36 -4.59
N LYS A 77 7.72 5.58 -5.91
CA LYS A 77 6.62 4.98 -6.68
C LYS A 77 6.66 3.45 -6.60
N ASN A 78 7.81 2.84 -6.87
CA ASN A 78 7.94 1.39 -6.84
C ASN A 78 7.70 0.82 -5.42
N PHE A 79 8.16 1.49 -4.39
CA PHE A 79 7.97 1.06 -3.01
C PHE A 79 6.50 1.19 -2.58
N ALA A 80 5.90 2.36 -2.80
CA ALA A 80 4.52 2.63 -2.41
C ALA A 80 3.51 1.70 -3.11
N THR A 81 3.73 1.41 -4.40
CA THR A 81 2.85 0.49 -5.14
C THR A 81 2.95 -0.95 -4.64
N LYS A 82 4.17 -1.43 -4.31
CA LYS A 82 4.34 -2.76 -3.68
C LYS A 82 3.69 -2.86 -2.32
N VAL A 83 3.84 -1.82 -1.50
CA VAL A 83 3.20 -1.73 -0.19
C VAL A 83 1.69 -1.75 -0.34
N CYS A 84 1.15 -0.99 -1.29
CA CYS A 84 -0.28 -0.97 -1.58
C CYS A 84 -0.78 -2.36 -2.01
N ASP A 85 -0.13 -3.01 -2.98
CA ASP A 85 -0.49 -4.34 -3.46
C ASP A 85 -0.53 -5.36 -2.29
N ARG A 86 0.46 -5.29 -1.38
CA ARG A 86 0.50 -6.16 -0.20
C ARG A 86 -0.64 -5.88 0.77
N ILE A 87 -0.89 -4.61 1.08
CA ILE A 87 -1.91 -4.22 2.05
C ILE A 87 -3.32 -4.54 1.55
N VAL A 88 -3.64 -4.25 0.28
CA VAL A 88 -4.97 -4.56 -0.27
C VAL A 88 -5.20 -6.07 -0.38
N TYR A 89 -4.15 -6.85 -0.69
CA TYR A 89 -4.23 -8.31 -0.66
C TYR A 89 -4.56 -8.82 0.75
N ASP A 90 -3.85 -8.35 1.76
CA ASP A 90 -4.07 -8.75 3.15
C ASP A 90 -5.42 -8.26 3.68
N ALA A 91 -5.90 -7.10 3.23
CA ALA A 91 -7.23 -6.59 3.56
C ALA A 91 -8.35 -7.52 3.05
N VAL A 92 -8.27 -7.94 1.78
CA VAL A 92 -9.22 -8.94 1.23
C VAL A 92 -9.14 -10.24 2.02
N GLN A 93 -7.93 -10.70 2.36
CA GLN A 93 -7.73 -11.93 3.13
C GLN A 93 -8.32 -11.84 4.55
N ILE A 94 -8.21 -10.70 5.23
CA ILE A 94 -8.82 -10.47 6.55
C ILE A 94 -10.35 -10.54 6.47
N HIS A 95 -10.94 -9.99 5.40
CA HIS A 95 -12.38 -10.04 5.18
C HIS A 95 -12.89 -11.42 4.76
N GLY A 96 -12.00 -12.32 4.31
CA GLY A 96 -12.37 -13.65 3.84
C GLY A 96 -13.33 -13.58 2.65
N GLY A 97 -14.38 -14.40 2.63
CA GLY A 97 -15.37 -14.43 1.54
C GLY A 97 -16.04 -13.08 1.30
N TYR A 98 -16.25 -12.28 2.32
CA TYR A 98 -16.80 -10.93 2.18
C TYR A 98 -15.86 -9.97 1.43
N GLY A 99 -14.54 -10.14 1.55
CA GLY A 99 -13.56 -9.35 0.80
C GLY A 99 -13.59 -9.61 -0.71
N TYR A 100 -14.25 -10.67 -1.17
CA TYR A 100 -14.48 -10.98 -2.58
C TYR A 100 -15.81 -10.40 -3.11
N CYS A 101 -16.67 -9.88 -2.24
CA CYS A 101 -17.98 -9.36 -2.59
C CYS A 101 -17.89 -7.86 -2.88
N ARG A 102 -18.56 -7.41 -3.96
CA ARG A 102 -18.52 -6.00 -4.43
C ARG A 102 -19.11 -4.99 -3.46
N GLU A 103 -19.90 -5.44 -2.49
CA GLU A 103 -20.48 -4.64 -1.43
C GLU A 103 -19.43 -4.14 -0.42
N TYR A 104 -18.26 -4.77 -0.40
CA TYR A 104 -17.16 -4.40 0.50
C TYR A 104 -16.10 -3.58 -0.22
N LEU A 105 -15.71 -2.46 0.38
CA LEU A 105 -14.77 -1.51 -0.20
C LEU A 105 -13.44 -2.16 -0.59
N VAL A 106 -12.95 -3.12 0.20
CA VAL A 106 -11.65 -3.76 -0.03
C VAL A 106 -11.57 -4.53 -1.36
N GLU A 107 -12.68 -5.05 -1.88
CA GLU A 107 -12.76 -5.66 -3.21
C GLU A 107 -12.39 -4.65 -4.30
N ARG A 108 -13.02 -3.46 -4.24
CA ARG A 108 -12.74 -2.39 -5.19
C ARG A 108 -11.31 -1.87 -5.06
N LEU A 109 -10.86 -1.62 -3.83
CA LEU A 109 -9.47 -1.16 -3.60
C LEU A 109 -8.45 -2.16 -4.15
N TYR A 110 -8.70 -3.46 -4.00
CA TYR A 110 -7.84 -4.51 -4.55
C TYR A 110 -7.77 -4.47 -6.07
N ARG A 111 -8.90 -4.32 -6.77
CA ARG A 111 -8.93 -4.22 -8.22
C ARG A 111 -8.26 -2.94 -8.73
N ASP A 112 -8.60 -1.80 -8.13
CA ASP A 112 -8.17 -0.49 -8.60
C ASP A 112 -6.68 -0.25 -8.33
N SER A 113 -6.14 -0.80 -7.23
CA SER A 113 -4.72 -0.66 -6.88
C SER A 113 -3.78 -1.23 -7.95
N ARG A 114 -4.25 -2.21 -8.73
CA ARG A 114 -3.42 -2.84 -9.77
C ARG A 114 -2.92 -1.84 -10.82
N LEU A 115 -3.65 -0.74 -11.03
CA LEU A 115 -3.24 0.30 -11.96
C LEU A 115 -1.94 1.01 -11.53
N PHE A 116 -1.69 1.17 -10.23
CA PHE A 116 -0.57 1.99 -9.75
C PHE A 116 0.80 1.44 -10.13
N SER A 117 0.96 0.13 -10.23
CA SER A 117 2.21 -0.52 -10.65
C SER A 117 2.41 -0.52 -12.18
N ILE A 118 1.36 -0.16 -12.95
CA ILE A 118 1.37 -0.12 -14.41
C ILE A 118 1.39 1.33 -14.91
N GLY A 119 0.54 2.20 -14.35
CA GLY A 119 0.37 3.59 -14.76
C GLY A 119 1.60 4.45 -14.47
N GLY A 120 1.78 5.50 -15.29
CA GLY A 120 2.89 6.46 -15.12
C GLY A 120 4.29 5.88 -15.29
N GLY A 121 4.41 4.75 -15.99
CA GLY A 121 5.59 3.92 -16.15
C GLY A 121 5.51 2.66 -15.29
N THR A 122 5.69 1.52 -15.94
CA THR A 122 5.63 0.22 -15.24
C THR A 122 6.76 0.10 -14.23
N TYR A 123 6.64 -0.88 -13.37
CA TYR A 123 7.66 -1.21 -12.38
C TYR A 123 9.06 -1.39 -13.02
N GLU A 124 9.11 -2.07 -14.17
CA GLU A 124 10.34 -2.34 -14.92
C GLU A 124 10.93 -1.04 -15.49
N ILE A 125 10.09 -0.15 -16.03
CA ILE A 125 10.52 1.16 -16.54
C ILE A 125 11.10 2.01 -15.41
N MET A 126 10.47 2.01 -14.23
CA MET A 126 11.02 2.72 -13.07
C MET A 126 12.38 2.14 -12.64
N ASN A 127 12.52 0.81 -12.64
CA ASN A 127 13.79 0.16 -12.34
C ASN A 127 14.89 0.51 -13.36
N GLU A 128 14.55 0.59 -14.64
CA GLU A 128 15.48 1.02 -15.70
C GLU A 128 15.96 2.47 -15.47
N VAL A 129 15.05 3.35 -15.07
CA VAL A 129 15.43 4.74 -14.72
C VAL A 129 16.34 4.76 -13.50
N ILE A 130 16.00 3.99 -12.45
CA ILE A 130 16.79 3.91 -11.22
C ILE A 130 18.21 3.43 -11.54
N SER A 131 18.36 2.34 -12.30
CA SER A 131 19.65 1.76 -12.64
C SER A 131 20.53 2.73 -13.41
N LYS A 132 19.97 3.41 -14.42
CA LYS A 132 20.69 4.46 -15.16
C LYS A 132 21.15 5.61 -14.28
N GLN A 133 20.32 6.05 -13.35
CA GLN A 133 20.68 7.11 -12.40
C GLN A 133 21.72 6.65 -11.36
N MET A 134 21.89 5.35 -11.17
CA MET A 134 22.94 4.76 -10.34
C MET A 134 24.23 4.42 -11.11
N GLY A 135 24.22 4.57 -12.43
CA GLY A 135 25.40 4.39 -13.28
C GLY A 135 25.60 2.97 -13.83
N PHE A 136 24.54 2.14 -13.90
CA PHE A 136 24.58 0.85 -14.58
C PHE A 136 23.58 0.74 -15.72
#